data_883b617eee7d0dd48ff0f9736781719f
#
_entry.id   883b617eee7d0dd48ff0f9736781719f
#
_cell.length_a   1.000
_cell.length_b   1.000
_cell.length_c   1.000
_cell.angle_alpha   90.00
_cell.angle_beta   90.00
_cell.angle_gamma   90.00
#
_symmetry.space_group_name_H-M   'P 1'
#
loop_
_entity.id
_entity.type
_entity.pdbx_description
1 polymer ?
#
loop_
_entity_poly.entity_id
_entity_poly.type
_entity_poly.pdbx_seq_one_letter_code
_entity_poly.pdbx_strand_id
1 'polypeptide(L)'
;MSIENEPGQMTLGSVAGNVLYKLARDPSNQIFVEIGSWNGRGTTQCIMQPLTQRFDDYVVYSLEVNKEFHNIAKRVWERKLRRYNSVMQSKLKLIWGRVVNEEDVPELEEVMKSEHSHSRWPLFYREFFDACDAGCPNVIEQMPEEIDVLVLDGGEFTTYADYQILKDRSKIIFCDDSSKYKCEKVREELLEDEDFRTLHDKPDVRNGFCVFERIS
;
A
#
# COMPACT_ATOMS: atom_id res chain seq x y z
N MET A 1 -6.49 -21.91 -9.83
CA MET A 1 -6.69 -21.44 -8.43
C MET A 1 -7.46 -20.15 -8.55
N SER A 2 -8.49 -19.88 -7.76
CA SER A 2 -9.21 -18.60 -7.87
C SER A 2 -8.37 -17.49 -7.23
N ILE A 3 -8.38 -16.28 -7.78
CA ILE A 3 -7.67 -15.08 -7.25
C ILE A 3 -7.95 -14.88 -5.75
N GLU A 4 -9.15 -15.24 -5.30
CA GLU A 4 -9.52 -15.16 -3.89
C GLU A 4 -8.62 -16.00 -2.96
N ASN A 5 -7.98 -17.04 -3.44
CA ASN A 5 -7.12 -17.94 -2.66
C ASN A 5 -5.62 -17.78 -2.95
N GLU A 6 -5.26 -16.88 -3.85
CA GLU A 6 -3.86 -16.61 -4.14
C GLU A 6 -3.23 -15.79 -2.99
N PRO A 7 -2.06 -16.20 -2.49
CA PRO A 7 -1.31 -15.36 -1.56
C PRO A 7 -0.79 -14.13 -2.29
N GLY A 8 -0.77 -12.98 -1.62
CA GLY A 8 -0.06 -11.80 -2.12
C GLY A 8 1.45 -12.07 -2.24
N GLN A 9 2.14 -11.21 -2.95
CA GLN A 9 3.61 -11.33 -3.09
C GLN A 9 4.31 -11.09 -1.75
N MET A 10 3.87 -10.10 -0.98
CA MET A 10 4.30 -9.90 0.40
C MET A 10 3.45 -10.77 1.33
N THR A 11 4.08 -11.67 2.04
CA THR A 11 3.40 -12.62 2.94
C THR A 11 4.01 -12.61 4.34
N LEU A 12 3.24 -13.09 5.31
CA LEU A 12 3.78 -13.40 6.63
C LEU A 12 4.93 -14.41 6.50
N GLY A 13 6.06 -14.09 7.13
CA GLY A 13 7.28 -14.90 7.04
C GLY A 13 8.25 -14.46 5.93
N SER A 14 7.83 -13.67 4.95
CA SER A 14 8.78 -12.98 4.05
C SER A 14 9.55 -11.90 4.82
N VAL A 15 10.73 -11.52 4.31
CA VAL A 15 11.57 -10.49 4.97
C VAL A 15 10.80 -9.18 5.11
N ALA A 16 10.22 -8.68 4.02
CA ALA A 16 9.43 -7.44 3.99
C ALA A 16 8.17 -7.55 4.87
N GLY A 17 7.42 -8.66 4.75
CA GLY A 17 6.24 -8.91 5.56
C GLY A 17 6.52 -8.99 7.07
N ASN A 18 7.69 -9.51 7.47
CA ASN A 18 8.11 -9.52 8.88
C ASN A 18 8.47 -8.13 9.40
N VAL A 19 9.04 -7.25 8.57
CA VAL A 19 9.28 -5.85 8.95
C VAL A 19 7.94 -5.14 9.14
N LEU A 20 7.02 -5.25 8.19
CA LEU A 20 5.69 -4.65 8.30
C LEU A 20 4.89 -5.20 9.51
N TYR A 21 5.00 -6.51 9.77
CA TYR A 21 4.44 -7.14 10.97
C TYR A 21 4.95 -6.49 12.27
N LYS A 22 6.26 -6.19 12.34
CA LYS A 22 6.86 -5.54 13.53
C LYS A 22 6.37 -4.11 13.67
N LEU A 23 6.31 -3.32 12.58
CA LEU A 23 5.75 -1.97 12.59
C LEU A 23 4.29 -1.97 13.08
N ALA A 24 3.48 -2.92 12.61
CA ALA A 24 2.09 -3.02 13.03
C ALA A 24 1.93 -3.56 14.46
N ARG A 25 2.93 -4.24 15.01
CA ARG A 25 2.92 -4.69 16.41
C ARG A 25 3.31 -3.60 17.40
N ASP A 26 4.02 -2.57 16.94
CA ASP A 26 4.43 -1.46 17.78
C ASP A 26 3.21 -0.60 18.16
N PRO A 27 2.89 -0.43 19.46
CA PRO A 27 1.74 0.35 19.89
C PRO A 27 1.87 1.86 19.64
N SER A 28 3.06 2.36 19.32
CA SER A 28 3.25 3.76 18.89
C SER A 28 2.71 4.02 17.47
N ASN A 29 2.43 2.98 16.67
CA ASN A 29 1.85 3.08 15.36
C ASN A 29 0.36 2.67 15.43
N GLN A 30 -0.52 3.63 15.26
CA GLN A 30 -1.97 3.45 15.42
C GLN A 30 -2.73 3.65 14.11
N ILE A 31 -2.24 4.53 13.23
CA ILE A 31 -2.92 4.89 11.97
C ILE A 31 -2.12 4.35 10.79
N PHE A 32 -2.70 3.39 10.09
CA PHE A 32 -2.11 2.77 8.91
C PHE A 32 -2.90 3.14 7.67
N VAL A 33 -2.19 3.51 6.59
CA VAL A 33 -2.75 3.67 5.26
C VAL A 33 -2.01 2.74 4.31
N GLU A 34 -2.72 1.85 3.67
CA GLU A 34 -2.21 0.92 2.66
C GLU A 34 -2.79 1.31 1.29
N ILE A 35 -1.92 1.56 0.33
CA ILE A 35 -2.26 1.75 -1.06
C ILE A 35 -2.02 0.42 -1.80
N GLY A 36 -3.08 -0.17 -2.34
CA GLY A 36 -3.03 -1.45 -3.04
C GLY A 36 -3.28 -2.66 -2.13
N SER A 37 -4.54 -2.93 -1.79
CA SER A 37 -4.89 -4.12 -0.99
C SER A 37 -4.99 -5.40 -1.81
N TRP A 38 -5.17 -5.29 -3.13
CA TRP A 38 -5.46 -6.42 -4.01
C TRP A 38 -6.57 -7.30 -3.42
N ASN A 39 -6.31 -8.59 -3.18
CA ASN A 39 -7.27 -9.52 -2.59
C ASN A 39 -7.24 -9.57 -1.04
N GLY A 40 -6.46 -8.70 -0.38
CA GLY A 40 -6.32 -8.61 1.08
C GLY A 40 -5.54 -9.74 1.75
N ARG A 41 -4.80 -10.56 0.99
CA ARG A 41 -4.03 -11.71 1.53
C ARG A 41 -2.51 -11.50 1.54
N GLY A 42 -2.07 -10.35 1.07
CA GLY A 42 -0.66 -9.93 1.06
C GLY A 42 -0.36 -8.98 2.21
N THR A 43 -0.07 -7.77 1.84
CA THR A 43 0.32 -6.65 2.70
C THR A 43 -0.72 -6.36 3.78
N THR A 44 -2.01 -6.30 3.44
CA THR A 44 -3.12 -6.17 4.42
C THR A 44 -3.05 -7.24 5.51
N GLN A 45 -2.68 -8.48 5.16
CA GLN A 45 -2.54 -9.55 6.16
C GLN A 45 -1.35 -9.33 7.08
N CYS A 46 -0.23 -8.82 6.57
CA CYS A 46 0.96 -8.51 7.37
C CYS A 46 0.67 -7.40 8.39
N ILE A 47 -0.17 -6.41 8.03
CA ILE A 47 -0.63 -5.35 8.92
C ILE A 47 -1.63 -5.89 9.96
N MET A 48 -2.68 -6.53 9.50
CA MET A 48 -3.81 -6.89 10.36
C MET A 48 -3.53 -8.04 11.32
N GLN A 49 -2.69 -9.01 10.95
CA GLN A 49 -2.41 -10.17 11.80
C GLN A 49 -1.87 -9.77 13.19
N PRO A 50 -0.85 -8.90 13.33
CA PRO A 50 -0.39 -8.44 14.64
C PRO A 50 -1.40 -7.52 15.32
N LEU A 51 -2.10 -6.67 14.57
CA LEU A 51 -3.09 -5.73 15.12
C LEU A 51 -4.26 -6.46 15.79
N THR A 52 -4.68 -7.63 15.30
CA THR A 52 -5.73 -8.43 15.97
C THR A 52 -5.33 -8.95 17.35
N GLN A 53 -4.07 -8.84 17.75
CA GLN A 53 -3.55 -9.22 19.06
C GLN A 53 -3.33 -8.02 19.99
N ARG A 54 -3.56 -6.80 19.50
CA ARG A 54 -3.42 -5.55 20.26
C ARG A 54 -4.75 -5.18 20.93
N PHE A 55 -4.67 -4.53 22.07
CA PHE A 55 -5.82 -4.07 22.85
C PHE A 55 -5.99 -2.54 22.85
N ASP A 56 -5.01 -1.83 22.30
CA ASP A 56 -5.02 -0.37 22.14
C ASP A 56 -5.83 0.06 20.90
N ASP A 57 -5.98 1.36 20.73
CA ASP A 57 -6.67 1.91 19.58
C ASP A 57 -5.74 1.92 18.36
N TYR A 58 -6.29 1.50 17.23
CA TYR A 58 -5.68 1.59 15.91
C TYR A 58 -6.75 1.63 14.83
N VAL A 59 -6.38 2.06 13.65
CA VAL A 59 -7.22 2.02 12.45
C VAL A 59 -6.36 1.74 11.22
N VAL A 60 -6.89 0.95 10.30
CA VAL A 60 -6.27 0.63 9.01
C VAL A 60 -7.19 1.08 7.88
N TYR A 61 -6.69 1.95 7.04
CA TYR A 61 -7.30 2.32 5.77
C TYR A 61 -6.57 1.56 4.67
N SER A 62 -7.27 0.68 3.98
CA SER A 62 -6.68 -0.16 2.93
C SER A 62 -7.44 0.09 1.63
N LEU A 63 -6.76 0.68 0.65
CA LEU A 63 -7.33 1.17 -0.59
C LEU A 63 -7.10 0.18 -1.73
N GLU A 64 -8.11 0.06 -2.60
CA GLU A 64 -8.03 -0.73 -3.83
C GLU A 64 -8.82 -0.03 -4.95
N VAL A 65 -8.17 0.22 -6.07
CA VAL A 65 -8.80 0.90 -7.22
C VAL A 65 -9.68 -0.07 -8.02
N ASN A 66 -9.27 -1.33 -8.13
CA ASN A 66 -10.03 -2.35 -8.83
C ASN A 66 -11.19 -2.85 -7.98
N LYS A 67 -12.40 -2.60 -8.44
CA LYS A 67 -13.64 -2.94 -7.71
C LYS A 67 -13.79 -4.43 -7.44
N GLU A 68 -13.34 -5.28 -8.36
CA GLU A 68 -13.41 -6.74 -8.18
C GLU A 68 -12.47 -7.19 -7.07
N PHE A 69 -11.22 -6.73 -7.08
CA PHE A 69 -10.24 -7.04 -6.04
C PHE A 69 -10.67 -6.49 -4.68
N HIS A 70 -11.16 -5.26 -4.63
CA HIS A 70 -11.76 -4.71 -3.41
C HIS A 70 -12.88 -5.61 -2.86
N ASN A 71 -13.80 -6.06 -3.69
CA ASN A 71 -14.89 -6.94 -3.25
C ASN A 71 -14.37 -8.30 -2.75
N ILE A 72 -13.30 -8.82 -3.36
CA ILE A 72 -12.62 -10.04 -2.89
C ILE A 72 -12.01 -9.80 -1.51
N ALA A 73 -11.21 -8.75 -1.35
CA ALA A 73 -10.59 -8.37 -0.08
C ALA A 73 -11.64 -8.21 1.03
N LYS A 74 -12.74 -7.54 0.74
CA LYS A 74 -13.87 -7.36 1.66
C LYS A 74 -14.43 -8.71 2.14
N ARG A 75 -14.76 -9.63 1.21
CA ARG A 75 -15.25 -10.97 1.58
C ARG A 75 -14.23 -11.77 2.40
N VAL A 76 -12.94 -11.67 2.06
CA VAL A 76 -11.85 -12.35 2.78
C VAL A 76 -11.79 -11.85 4.22
N TRP A 77 -11.80 -10.53 4.42
CA TRP A 77 -11.66 -9.94 5.76
C TRP A 77 -12.94 -10.00 6.58
N GLU A 78 -14.11 -9.87 6.00
CA GLU A 78 -15.38 -10.13 6.70
C GLU A 78 -15.42 -11.54 7.29
N ARG A 79 -14.97 -12.56 6.54
CA ARG A 79 -14.86 -13.93 7.05
C ARG A 79 -13.82 -14.09 8.17
N LYS A 80 -12.64 -13.46 8.01
CA LYS A 80 -11.58 -13.51 9.03
C LYS A 80 -12.01 -12.82 10.32
N LEU A 81 -12.68 -11.67 10.22
CA LEU A 81 -13.04 -10.83 11.35
C LEU A 81 -14.35 -11.23 12.05
N ARG A 82 -15.17 -12.12 11.47
CA ARG A 82 -16.43 -12.59 12.10
C ARG A 82 -16.24 -13.15 13.52
N ARG A 83 -15.08 -13.68 13.84
CA ARG A 83 -14.75 -14.21 15.17
C ARG A 83 -14.37 -13.14 16.19
N TYR A 84 -14.22 -11.91 15.75
CA TYR A 84 -13.88 -10.76 16.60
C TYR A 84 -15.14 -9.91 16.86
N ASN A 85 -15.09 -9.08 17.90
CA ASN A 85 -16.20 -8.17 18.22
C ASN A 85 -16.36 -7.07 17.16
N SER A 86 -17.47 -6.35 17.20
CA SER A 86 -17.79 -5.27 16.25
C SER A 86 -16.78 -4.13 16.25
N VAL A 87 -16.17 -3.84 17.41
CA VAL A 87 -15.14 -2.80 17.52
C VAL A 87 -13.93 -3.16 16.70
N MET A 88 -13.43 -4.41 16.77
CA MET A 88 -12.31 -4.84 15.95
C MET A 88 -12.66 -4.88 14.46
N GLN A 89 -13.89 -5.25 14.12
CA GLN A 89 -14.34 -5.25 12.73
C GLN A 89 -14.36 -3.84 12.13
N SER A 90 -14.64 -2.81 12.92
CA SER A 90 -14.66 -1.40 12.46
C SER A 90 -13.27 -0.78 12.30
N LYS A 91 -12.21 -1.42 12.83
CA LYS A 91 -10.84 -0.90 12.76
C LYS A 91 -10.18 -1.11 11.39
N LEU A 92 -10.63 -2.06 10.56
CA LEU A 92 -10.20 -2.21 9.17
C LEU A 92 -11.22 -1.58 8.24
N LYS A 93 -10.80 -0.53 7.54
CA LYS A 93 -11.58 0.17 6.51
C LYS A 93 -11.04 -0.24 5.15
N LEU A 94 -11.69 -1.21 4.51
CA LEU A 94 -11.42 -1.53 3.11
C LEU A 94 -12.18 -0.55 2.24
N ILE A 95 -11.48 0.20 1.42
CA ILE A 95 -12.02 1.32 0.65
C ILE A 95 -11.80 1.05 -0.84
N TRP A 96 -12.88 1.01 -1.61
CA TRP A 96 -12.78 1.11 -3.06
C TRP A 96 -12.54 2.56 -3.42
N GLY A 97 -11.34 2.88 -3.90
CA GLY A 97 -10.97 4.27 -4.17
C GLY A 97 -9.50 4.44 -4.50
N ARG A 98 -9.16 5.67 -4.89
CA ARG A 98 -7.83 6.16 -5.22
C ARG A 98 -7.57 7.49 -4.51
N VAL A 99 -6.33 7.90 -4.34
CA VAL A 99 -5.97 9.23 -3.84
C VAL A 99 -5.39 10.12 -4.95
N VAL A 100 -4.89 9.53 -6.02
CA VAL A 100 -4.37 10.24 -7.20
C VAL A 100 -5.48 10.54 -8.21
N ASN A 101 -5.30 11.57 -9.04
CA ASN A 101 -6.14 11.84 -10.19
C ASN A 101 -5.46 11.35 -11.47
N GLU A 102 -6.20 11.33 -12.58
CA GLU A 102 -5.67 10.86 -13.86
C GLU A 102 -4.52 11.73 -14.36
N GLU A 103 -4.60 13.05 -14.11
CA GLU A 103 -3.56 14.01 -14.44
C GLU A 103 -2.26 13.86 -13.63
N ASP A 104 -2.30 13.16 -12.52
CA ASP A 104 -1.12 12.89 -11.66
C ASP A 104 -0.30 11.69 -12.17
N VAL A 105 -0.84 10.92 -13.12
CA VAL A 105 -0.20 9.73 -13.69
C VAL A 105 0.61 10.12 -14.92
N PRO A 106 1.89 9.74 -15.02
CA PRO A 106 2.71 10.07 -16.19
C PRO A 106 2.16 9.43 -17.47
N GLU A 107 2.40 10.06 -18.61
CA GLU A 107 1.95 9.56 -19.91
C GLU A 107 2.57 8.18 -20.25
N LEU A 108 1.80 7.32 -20.91
CA LEU A 108 2.26 5.97 -21.26
C LEU A 108 3.56 5.99 -22.09
N GLU A 109 3.70 6.96 -23.02
CA GLU A 109 4.91 7.10 -23.82
C GLU A 109 6.15 7.41 -22.99
N GLU A 110 5.98 8.13 -21.89
CA GLU A 110 7.06 8.46 -20.96
C GLU A 110 7.47 7.22 -20.15
N VAL A 111 6.50 6.55 -19.54
CA VAL A 111 6.80 5.34 -18.75
C VAL A 111 7.40 4.23 -19.58
N MET A 112 7.03 4.09 -20.85
CA MET A 112 7.60 3.09 -21.77
C MET A 112 9.08 3.33 -22.13
N LYS A 113 9.64 4.50 -21.82
CA LYS A 113 11.09 4.80 -21.97
C LYS A 113 11.91 4.27 -20.81
N SER A 114 11.29 3.88 -19.69
CA SER A 114 11.99 3.33 -18.54
C SER A 114 12.70 2.02 -18.90
N GLU A 115 13.86 1.78 -18.28
CA GLU A 115 14.60 0.51 -18.39
C GLU A 115 13.82 -0.68 -17.79
N HIS A 116 12.85 -0.42 -16.91
CA HIS A 116 11.96 -1.44 -16.35
C HIS A 116 10.82 -1.82 -17.31
N SER A 117 10.65 -1.11 -18.43
CA SER A 117 9.51 -1.31 -19.32
C SER A 117 9.44 -2.72 -19.89
N HIS A 118 8.23 -3.25 -20.01
CA HIS A 118 7.97 -4.55 -20.64
C HIS A 118 6.61 -4.58 -21.36
N SER A 119 6.38 -5.59 -22.18
CA SER A 119 5.23 -5.69 -23.10
C SER A 119 3.85 -5.68 -22.41
N ARG A 120 3.77 -5.97 -21.11
CA ARG A 120 2.51 -5.97 -20.34
C ARG A 120 2.16 -4.62 -19.72
N TRP A 121 3.09 -3.65 -19.71
CA TRP A 121 2.86 -2.34 -19.10
C TRP A 121 1.66 -1.59 -19.66
N PRO A 122 1.38 -1.60 -20.95
CA PRO A 122 0.16 -0.96 -21.47
C PRO A 122 -1.14 -1.51 -20.86
N LEU A 123 -1.16 -2.80 -20.47
CA LEU A 123 -2.31 -3.39 -19.76
C LEU A 123 -2.40 -2.86 -18.32
N PHE A 124 -1.31 -2.87 -17.57
CA PHE A 124 -1.28 -2.36 -16.19
C PHE A 124 -1.58 -0.87 -16.13
N TYR A 125 -1.09 -0.10 -17.11
CA TYR A 125 -1.40 1.31 -17.24
C TYR A 125 -2.91 1.54 -17.44
N ARG A 126 -3.52 0.77 -18.35
CA ARG A 126 -4.94 0.86 -18.63
C ARG A 126 -5.81 0.47 -17.43
N GLU A 127 -5.39 -0.47 -16.58
CA GLU A 127 -6.16 -0.89 -15.41
C GLU A 127 -6.55 0.27 -14.48
N PHE A 128 -5.66 1.26 -14.32
CA PHE A 128 -5.98 2.46 -13.53
C PHE A 128 -7.05 3.32 -14.19
N PHE A 129 -6.91 3.61 -15.48
CA PHE A 129 -7.88 4.43 -16.22
C PHE A 129 -9.23 3.71 -16.38
N ASP A 130 -9.22 2.41 -16.64
CA ASP A 130 -10.45 1.60 -16.69
C ASP A 130 -11.18 1.63 -15.32
N ALA A 131 -10.45 1.69 -14.21
CA ALA A 131 -11.05 1.86 -12.88
C ALA A 131 -11.65 3.28 -12.71
N CYS A 132 -10.98 4.32 -13.19
CA CYS A 132 -11.49 5.69 -13.20
C CYS A 132 -12.77 5.78 -14.03
N ASP A 133 -12.78 5.24 -15.26
CA ASP A 133 -13.95 5.17 -16.15
C ASP A 133 -15.11 4.38 -15.53
N ALA A 134 -14.79 3.36 -14.73
CA ALA A 134 -15.78 2.60 -13.95
C ALA A 134 -16.31 3.37 -12.72
N GLY A 135 -15.88 4.62 -12.51
CA GLY A 135 -16.33 5.48 -11.42
C GLY A 135 -15.62 5.24 -10.08
N CYS A 136 -14.36 4.77 -10.09
CA CYS A 136 -13.55 4.67 -8.89
C CYS A 136 -13.36 6.07 -8.27
N PRO A 137 -13.87 6.33 -7.04
CA PRO A 137 -13.83 7.67 -6.46
C PRO A 137 -12.43 8.06 -6.00
N ASN A 138 -12.09 9.34 -6.11
CA ASN A 138 -10.99 9.90 -5.33
C ASN A 138 -11.45 10.06 -3.88
N VAL A 139 -10.69 9.48 -2.96
CA VAL A 139 -11.05 9.40 -1.53
C VAL A 139 -10.04 10.13 -0.63
N ILE A 140 -9.23 11.02 -1.20
CA ILE A 140 -8.18 11.74 -0.45
C ILE A 140 -8.73 12.48 0.78
N GLU A 141 -9.94 13.03 0.70
CA GLU A 141 -10.60 13.72 1.82
C GLU A 141 -11.01 12.77 2.96
N GLN A 142 -11.05 11.46 2.71
CA GLN A 142 -11.33 10.45 3.72
C GLN A 142 -10.07 9.93 4.40
N MET A 143 -8.90 10.30 3.89
CA MET A 143 -7.62 9.88 4.47
C MET A 143 -7.30 10.71 5.72
N PRO A 144 -6.66 10.09 6.72
CA PRO A 144 -6.28 10.81 7.94
C PRO A 144 -5.25 11.91 7.65
N GLU A 145 -5.28 12.97 8.44
CA GLU A 145 -4.31 14.07 8.39
C GLU A 145 -2.92 13.63 8.89
N GLU A 146 -2.88 12.67 9.82
CA GLU A 146 -1.65 12.07 10.34
C GLU A 146 -1.68 10.56 10.06
N ILE A 147 -0.57 10.02 9.57
CA ILE A 147 -0.38 8.62 9.21
C ILE A 147 0.86 8.11 9.94
N ASP A 148 0.71 7.12 10.83
CA ASP A 148 1.87 6.54 11.49
C ASP A 148 2.66 5.65 10.52
N VAL A 149 1.96 4.86 9.68
CA VAL A 149 2.60 4.01 8.69
C VAL A 149 1.84 4.09 7.36
N LEU A 150 2.48 4.68 6.35
CA LEU A 150 2.05 4.63 4.96
C LEU A 150 2.71 3.42 4.28
N VAL A 151 1.92 2.57 3.66
CA VAL A 151 2.39 1.40 2.91
C VAL A 151 2.07 1.59 1.43
N LEU A 152 3.10 1.70 0.62
CA LEU A 152 3.04 1.89 -0.82
C LEU A 152 3.23 0.54 -1.52
N ASP A 153 2.13 -0.12 -1.85
CA ASP A 153 2.07 -1.39 -2.58
C ASP A 153 1.02 -1.34 -3.72
N GLY A 154 0.76 -0.14 -4.22
CA GLY A 154 -0.24 0.17 -5.23
C GLY A 154 0.16 -0.16 -6.66
N GLY A 155 -0.43 0.58 -7.60
CA GLY A 155 -0.19 0.44 -9.04
C GLY A 155 1.20 0.88 -9.46
N GLU A 156 1.74 0.24 -10.49
CA GLU A 156 3.08 0.51 -11.03
C GLU A 156 3.31 1.98 -11.37
N PHE A 157 2.28 2.71 -11.83
CA PHE A 157 2.41 4.06 -12.39
C PHE A 157 1.80 5.14 -11.49
N THR A 158 1.05 4.77 -10.46
CA THR A 158 0.38 5.71 -9.55
C THR A 158 1.15 5.92 -8.25
N THR A 159 1.96 4.94 -7.83
CA THR A 159 2.57 4.90 -6.50
C THR A 159 3.45 6.11 -6.20
N TYR A 160 4.15 6.66 -7.21
CA TYR A 160 4.92 7.89 -6.99
C TYR A 160 4.02 9.09 -6.70
N ALA A 161 2.88 9.23 -7.39
CA ALA A 161 1.91 10.27 -7.11
C ALA A 161 1.20 10.05 -5.75
N ASP A 162 0.86 8.80 -5.40
CA ASP A 162 0.35 8.46 -4.07
C ASP A 162 1.32 8.92 -2.96
N TYR A 163 2.62 8.68 -3.16
CA TYR A 163 3.68 9.14 -2.26
C TYR A 163 3.70 10.67 -2.15
N GLN A 164 3.73 11.40 -3.26
CA GLN A 164 3.77 12.86 -3.26
C GLN A 164 2.58 13.49 -2.52
N ILE A 165 1.41 12.87 -2.61
CA ILE A 165 0.18 13.34 -1.94
C ILE A 165 0.20 13.06 -0.44
N LEU A 166 0.77 11.91 -0.01
CA LEU A 166 0.64 11.41 1.37
C LEU A 166 1.91 11.55 2.22
N LYS A 167 3.08 11.86 1.62
CA LYS A 167 4.36 11.87 2.35
C LYS A 167 4.38 12.82 3.54
N ASP A 168 3.82 14.02 3.38
CA ASP A 168 3.89 15.06 4.41
C ASP A 168 3.01 14.74 5.64
N ARG A 169 2.04 13.83 5.48
CA ARG A 169 1.19 13.32 6.55
C ARG A 169 1.78 12.09 7.25
N SER A 170 2.87 11.53 6.71
CA SER A 170 3.37 10.19 7.06
C SER A 170 4.61 10.25 7.94
N LYS A 171 4.55 9.50 9.05
CA LYS A 171 5.69 9.32 9.96
C LYS A 171 6.63 8.23 9.45
N ILE A 172 6.09 7.08 9.07
CA ILE A 172 6.85 5.97 8.51
C ILE A 172 6.31 5.67 7.11
N ILE A 173 7.21 5.54 6.14
CA ILE A 173 6.89 5.17 4.76
C ILE A 173 7.54 3.82 4.46
N PHE A 174 6.71 2.84 4.13
CA PHE A 174 7.10 1.51 3.69
C PHE A 174 6.81 1.38 2.19
N CYS A 175 7.83 1.06 1.38
CA CYS A 175 7.71 0.86 -0.06
C CYS A 175 7.97 -0.60 -0.41
N ASP A 176 7.03 -1.26 -1.10
CA ASP A 176 7.26 -2.54 -1.77
C ASP A 176 7.75 -2.31 -3.21
N ASP A 177 8.51 -3.27 -3.75
CA ASP A 177 9.11 -3.21 -5.09
C ASP A 177 10.01 -1.98 -5.31
N SER A 178 10.83 -1.62 -4.30
CA SER A 178 11.67 -0.41 -4.30
C SER A 178 12.86 -0.42 -5.28
N SER A 179 13.11 -1.55 -5.96
CA SER A 179 14.07 -1.68 -7.07
C SER A 179 13.36 -1.80 -8.42
N LYS A 180 12.10 -1.38 -8.50
CA LYS A 180 11.27 -1.36 -9.70
C LYS A 180 10.67 0.02 -9.88
N TYR A 181 10.22 0.32 -11.09
CA TYR A 181 9.60 1.59 -11.46
C TYR A 181 8.60 2.09 -10.41
N LYS A 182 7.82 1.16 -9.81
CA LYS A 182 6.79 1.45 -8.80
C LYS A 182 7.28 2.35 -7.67
N CYS A 183 8.40 2.01 -7.03
CA CYS A 183 8.91 2.74 -5.87
C CYS A 183 10.39 3.16 -5.97
N GLU A 184 11.06 2.96 -7.11
CA GLU A 184 12.47 3.34 -7.27
C GLU A 184 12.68 4.83 -7.01
N LYS A 185 11.90 5.68 -7.67
CA LYS A 185 11.98 7.14 -7.50
C LYS A 185 11.61 7.58 -6.08
N VAL A 186 10.63 6.93 -5.44
CA VAL A 186 10.30 7.19 -4.03
C VAL A 186 11.49 6.88 -3.12
N ARG A 187 12.13 5.73 -3.35
CA ARG A 187 13.32 5.32 -2.59
C ARG A 187 14.47 6.31 -2.76
N GLU A 188 14.76 6.73 -4.01
CA GLU A 188 15.82 7.69 -4.30
C GLU A 188 15.60 9.01 -3.58
N GLU A 189 14.40 9.60 -3.68
CA GLU A 189 14.07 10.83 -2.98
C GLU A 189 14.18 10.70 -1.46
N LEU A 190 13.71 9.61 -0.86
CA LEU A 190 13.77 9.41 0.59
C LEU A 190 15.19 9.13 1.11
N LEU A 191 16.08 8.62 0.26
CA LEU A 191 17.51 8.47 0.61
C LEU A 191 18.24 9.81 0.66
N GLU A 192 17.77 10.80 -0.11
CA GLU A 192 18.36 12.14 -0.18
C GLU A 192 17.66 13.15 0.75
N ASP A 193 16.49 12.80 1.29
CA ASP A 193 15.68 13.67 2.14
C ASP A 193 16.21 13.66 3.58
N GLU A 194 16.76 14.80 4.04
CA GLU A 194 17.33 14.97 5.39
C GLU A 194 16.27 14.86 6.51
N ASP A 195 14.97 15.00 6.19
CA ASP A 195 13.89 14.85 7.14
C ASP A 195 13.54 13.38 7.43
N PHE A 196 14.14 12.45 6.69
CA PHE A 196 13.91 11.01 6.87
C PHE A 196 15.20 10.26 7.20
N ARG A 197 15.08 9.27 8.09
CA ARG A 197 16.14 8.27 8.31
C ARG A 197 15.75 6.91 7.73
N THR A 198 16.71 6.22 7.17
CA THR A 198 16.53 4.86 6.68
C THR A 198 16.42 3.87 7.84
N LEU A 199 15.30 3.17 7.97
CA LEU A 199 15.16 2.03 8.88
C LEU A 199 15.55 0.72 8.20
N HIS A 200 15.11 0.54 6.95
CA HIS A 200 15.48 -0.60 6.11
C HIS A 200 15.64 -0.14 4.66
N ASP A 201 16.71 -0.61 4.02
CA ASP A 201 16.91 -0.52 2.58
C ASP A 201 17.44 -1.85 2.08
N LYS A 202 16.64 -2.58 1.31
CA LYS A 202 16.89 -3.96 0.88
C LYS A 202 16.56 -4.15 -0.60
N PRO A 203 17.31 -3.50 -1.51
CA PRO A 203 17.05 -3.56 -2.94
C PRO A 203 17.17 -4.98 -3.52
N ASP A 204 17.98 -5.85 -2.92
CA ASP A 204 18.24 -7.21 -3.41
C ASP A 204 17.24 -8.25 -2.92
N VAL A 205 16.29 -7.89 -2.05
CA VAL A 205 15.28 -8.81 -1.54
C VAL A 205 14.07 -8.79 -2.46
N ARG A 206 13.88 -9.82 -3.27
CA ARG A 206 12.83 -9.92 -4.30
C ARG A 206 12.97 -8.77 -5.33
N ASN A 207 12.01 -7.85 -5.35
CA ASN A 207 12.01 -6.61 -6.15
C ASN A 207 12.45 -5.39 -5.32
N GLY A 208 13.06 -5.61 -4.17
CA GLY A 208 13.41 -4.57 -3.21
C GLY A 208 12.26 -4.21 -2.28
N PHE A 209 12.60 -3.75 -1.09
CA PHE A 209 11.72 -2.97 -0.22
C PHE A 209 12.54 -1.99 0.60
N CYS A 210 11.95 -0.88 0.98
CA CYS A 210 12.58 0.08 1.87
C CYS A 210 11.59 0.63 2.90
N VAL A 211 12.13 1.13 4.01
CA VAL A 211 11.36 1.74 5.09
C VAL A 211 12.12 2.95 5.60
N PHE A 212 11.45 4.07 5.66
CA PHE A 212 11.98 5.33 6.15
C PHE A 212 11.11 5.89 7.26
N GLU A 213 11.71 6.59 8.19
CA GLU A 213 11.01 7.25 9.29
C GLU A 213 11.34 8.73 9.31
N ARG A 214 10.32 9.58 9.40
CA ARG A 214 10.47 11.03 9.56
C ARG A 214 11.09 11.35 10.91
N ILE A 215 12.09 12.24 10.94
CA ILE A 215 12.84 12.63 12.13
C ILE A 215 12.66 14.09 12.54
N SER A 216 11.98 14.89 11.70
CA SER A 216 11.70 16.32 11.93
C SER A 216 10.21 16.62 11.78
#